data_5545ccc90d2382a127b2c1255b3e988c
#
_entry.id   5545ccc90d2382a127b2c1255b3e988c
#
_cell.length_a   1.000
_cell.length_b   1.000
_cell.length_c   1.000
_cell.angle_alpha   90.00
_cell.angle_beta   90.00
_cell.angle_gamma   90.00
#
_symmetry.space_group_name_H-M   'P 1'
#
loop_
_entity.id
_entity.type
_entity.pdbx_description
1 polymer ?
#
loop_
_entity_poly.entity_id
_entity_poly.type
_entity_poly.pdbx_seq_one_letter_code
_entity_poly.pdbx_strand_id
1 'polypeptide(L)'
;MAYDRRQTDVLVPQEAGGGRYRDYRLEVGHAEVPVGVPRTFKVLDPQRAALLRGWVECLVPARPGRPSATEVGAAEYVDATVDSAGGLRETLLRAIDWLQALAVASVGEEFASADLDERTRAVRALELEDRSGGFDMVRDLTYEAYYAHPVVIAALQPDLGWDAVAPTRGSEMEAFDESLLRRVKTLPTRYKEVR
;
A
#
# COMPACT_ATOMS: atom_id res chain seq x y z
N MET A 1 2.87 -31.98 -9.39
CA MET A 1 2.61 -31.09 -10.56
C MET A 1 3.71 -30.05 -10.57
N ALA A 2 4.61 -30.06 -11.54
CA ALA A 2 5.65 -29.04 -11.66
C ALA A 2 5.00 -27.76 -12.20
N TYR A 3 5.12 -26.67 -11.45
CA TYR A 3 4.67 -25.34 -11.85
C TYR A 3 5.51 -24.88 -13.05
N ASP A 4 4.89 -24.74 -14.21
CA ASP A 4 5.60 -24.22 -15.39
C ASP A 4 5.81 -22.71 -15.24
N ARG A 5 7.02 -22.31 -14.87
CA ARG A 5 7.44 -20.92 -14.60
C ARG A 5 7.49 -20.02 -15.84
N ARG A 6 7.03 -20.46 -17.00
CA ARG A 6 7.08 -19.69 -18.25
C ARG A 6 5.82 -18.88 -18.55
N GLN A 7 4.75 -19.04 -17.77
CA GLN A 7 3.58 -18.17 -17.89
C GLN A 7 3.78 -16.95 -16.99
N THR A 8 4.09 -15.84 -17.62
CA THR A 8 4.05 -14.52 -16.99
C THR A 8 2.59 -14.22 -16.68
N ASP A 9 2.29 -13.99 -15.41
CA ASP A 9 0.99 -13.48 -14.99
C ASP A 9 0.81 -12.09 -15.63
N VAL A 10 -0.21 -11.94 -16.46
CA VAL A 10 -0.52 -10.67 -17.12
C VAL A 10 -1.65 -9.99 -16.37
N LEU A 11 -1.41 -8.80 -15.88
CA LEU A 11 -2.42 -7.97 -15.25
C LEU A 11 -3.12 -7.13 -16.32
N VAL A 12 -4.40 -7.40 -16.54
CA VAL A 12 -5.20 -6.68 -17.53
C VAL A 12 -6.15 -5.73 -16.82
N PRO A 13 -6.04 -4.41 -17.02
CA PRO A 13 -7.00 -3.45 -16.47
C PRO A 13 -8.40 -3.72 -17.03
N GLN A 14 -9.40 -3.78 -16.17
CA GLN A 14 -10.80 -3.86 -16.58
C GLN A 14 -11.44 -2.48 -16.68
N GLU A 15 -12.07 -2.19 -17.82
CA GLU A 15 -12.79 -0.92 -18.04
C GLU A 15 -14.16 -0.84 -17.37
N ALA A 16 -14.55 -1.79 -16.53
CA ALA A 16 -15.90 -1.86 -15.97
C ALA A 16 -16.08 -0.99 -14.72
N GLY A 17 -16.63 0.18 -14.92
CA GLY A 17 -17.58 0.82 -13.98
C GLY A 17 -17.06 1.42 -12.68
N GLY A 18 -15.77 1.56 -12.42
CA GLY A 18 -15.28 2.00 -11.11
C GLY A 18 -14.03 2.86 -11.11
N GLY A 19 -13.64 3.38 -12.25
CA GLY A 19 -12.38 4.11 -12.39
C GLY A 19 -11.26 3.23 -12.95
N ARG A 20 -10.45 3.85 -13.80
CA ARG A 20 -9.44 3.20 -14.65
C ARG A 20 -8.49 2.25 -13.92
N TYR A 21 -8.27 2.43 -12.63
CA TYR A 21 -7.23 1.71 -11.87
C TYR A 21 -7.79 0.81 -10.78
N ARG A 22 -9.12 0.70 -10.63
CA ARG A 22 -9.72 -0.05 -9.52
C ARG A 22 -10.00 -1.51 -9.82
N ASP A 23 -10.18 -1.84 -11.10
CA ASP A 23 -10.48 -3.20 -11.53
C ASP A 23 -9.35 -3.71 -12.40
N TYR A 24 -8.84 -4.85 -12.06
CA TYR A 24 -7.85 -5.58 -12.84
C TYR A 24 -8.09 -7.09 -12.68
N ARG A 25 -7.59 -7.85 -13.62
CA ARG A 25 -7.59 -9.31 -13.57
C ARG A 25 -6.17 -9.81 -13.50
N LEU A 26 -5.97 -10.83 -12.72
CA LEU A 26 -4.74 -11.61 -12.70
C LEU A 26 -5.00 -12.89 -13.51
N GLU A 27 -4.28 -13.08 -14.60
CA GLU A 27 -4.29 -14.32 -15.34
C GLU A 27 -3.23 -15.27 -14.76
N VAL A 28 -3.71 -16.33 -14.10
CA VAL A 28 -2.86 -17.36 -13.54
C VAL A 28 -3.10 -18.66 -14.32
N GLY A 29 -2.19 -19.00 -15.22
CA GLY A 29 -2.36 -20.16 -16.10
C GLY A 29 -3.56 -19.99 -17.04
N HIS A 30 -4.59 -20.84 -16.89
CA HIS A 30 -5.85 -20.79 -17.64
C HIS A 30 -7.02 -20.24 -16.83
N ALA A 31 -6.79 -19.80 -15.60
CA ALA A 31 -7.83 -19.27 -14.72
C ALA A 31 -7.70 -17.76 -14.57
N GLU A 32 -8.76 -17.03 -14.90
CA GLU A 32 -8.88 -15.63 -14.56
C GLU A 32 -9.30 -15.51 -13.09
N VAL A 33 -8.46 -14.94 -12.25
CA VAL A 33 -8.80 -14.62 -10.88
C VAL A 33 -9.15 -13.14 -10.82
N PRO A 34 -10.41 -12.77 -10.51
CA PRO A 34 -10.75 -11.38 -10.31
C PRO A 34 -10.03 -10.88 -9.06
N VAL A 35 -9.19 -9.88 -9.24
CA VAL A 35 -8.53 -9.16 -8.15
C VAL A 35 -8.99 -7.72 -8.24
N GLY A 36 -9.53 -7.19 -7.17
CA GLY A 36 -10.08 -5.85 -7.18
C GLY A 36 -9.95 -5.19 -5.82
N VAL A 37 -9.93 -3.86 -5.84
CA VAL A 37 -9.99 -3.07 -4.62
C VAL A 37 -11.44 -3.05 -4.15
N PRO A 38 -11.74 -3.15 -2.83
CA PRO A 38 -13.09 -2.96 -2.32
C PRO A 38 -13.69 -1.65 -2.83
N ARG A 39 -14.94 -1.69 -3.30
CA ARG A 39 -15.61 -0.51 -3.88
C ARG A 39 -16.42 0.29 -2.87
N THR A 40 -16.70 -0.32 -1.73
CA THR A 40 -17.58 0.24 -0.72
C THR A 40 -16.87 0.31 0.61
N PHE A 41 -17.08 1.40 1.31
CA PHE A 41 -16.65 1.53 2.70
C PHE A 41 -17.58 0.70 3.60
N LYS A 42 -17.01 0.03 4.59
CA LYS A 42 -17.71 -0.79 5.56
C LYS A 42 -17.72 -0.16 6.95
N VAL A 43 -16.65 0.54 7.29
CA VAL A 43 -16.46 1.18 8.60
C VAL A 43 -16.87 2.64 8.57
N LEU A 44 -16.57 3.34 7.47
CA LEU A 44 -16.75 4.78 7.36
C LEU A 44 -18.07 5.14 6.68
N ASP A 45 -18.75 6.13 7.25
CA ASP A 45 -19.86 6.81 6.59
C ASP A 45 -19.36 7.64 5.38
N PRO A 46 -20.26 8.14 4.51
CA PRO A 46 -19.86 8.86 3.29
C PRO A 46 -19.02 10.11 3.56
N GLN A 47 -19.24 10.83 4.67
CA GLN A 47 -18.51 12.03 5.01
C GLN A 47 -17.07 11.68 5.41
N ARG A 48 -16.88 10.75 6.34
CA ARG A 48 -15.56 10.26 6.74
C ARG A 48 -14.81 9.56 5.60
N ALA A 49 -15.53 8.86 4.72
CA ALA A 49 -14.96 8.27 3.52
C ALA A 49 -14.38 9.34 2.57
N ALA A 50 -15.07 10.47 2.40
CA ALA A 50 -14.55 11.60 1.62
C ALA A 50 -13.30 12.21 2.24
N LEU A 51 -13.26 12.34 3.57
CA LEU A 51 -12.08 12.79 4.30
C LEU A 51 -10.89 11.84 4.10
N LEU A 52 -11.10 10.53 4.23
CA LEU A 52 -10.03 9.55 4.03
C LEU A 52 -9.52 9.56 2.59
N ARG A 53 -10.40 9.70 1.58
CA ARG A 53 -9.96 9.85 0.18
C ARG A 53 -9.09 11.08 -0.02
N GLY A 54 -9.49 12.22 0.53
CA GLY A 54 -8.69 13.45 0.48
C GLY A 54 -7.34 13.30 1.20
N TRP A 55 -7.31 12.58 2.30
CA TRP A 55 -6.09 12.31 3.05
C TRP A 55 -5.10 11.45 2.25
N VAL A 56 -5.53 10.30 1.73
CA VAL A 56 -4.66 9.44 0.92
C VAL A 56 -4.20 10.12 -0.36
N GLU A 57 -5.01 11.02 -0.93
CA GLU A 57 -4.62 11.88 -2.06
C GLU A 57 -3.45 12.81 -1.70
N CYS A 58 -3.46 13.39 -0.49
CA CYS A 58 -2.34 14.22 0.00
C CYS A 58 -1.05 13.41 0.20
N LEU A 59 -1.17 12.13 0.60
CA LEU A 59 -0.01 11.26 0.79
C LEU A 59 0.63 10.88 -0.55
N VAL A 60 -0.19 10.54 -1.54
CA VAL A 60 0.28 10.13 -2.89
C VAL A 60 -0.61 10.78 -3.95
N PRO A 61 -0.32 12.03 -4.33
CA PRO A 61 -1.05 12.71 -5.39
C PRO A 61 -0.71 12.13 -6.76
N ALA A 62 -1.63 12.32 -7.72
CA ALA A 62 -1.41 11.95 -9.11
C ALA A 62 -0.18 12.68 -9.70
N ARG A 63 0.56 11.99 -10.55
CA ARG A 63 1.69 12.54 -11.32
C ARG A 63 1.60 12.08 -12.77
N PRO A 64 2.25 12.74 -13.72
CA PRO A 64 2.31 12.27 -15.09
C PRO A 64 2.74 10.80 -15.15
N GLY A 65 1.91 9.95 -15.76
CA GLY A 65 2.17 8.51 -15.88
C GLY A 65 1.94 7.69 -14.60
N ARG A 66 1.51 8.30 -13.49
CA ARG A 66 1.28 7.60 -12.21
C ARG A 66 -0.06 8.02 -11.61
N PRO A 67 -0.92 7.06 -11.26
CA PRO A 67 -2.18 7.36 -10.59
C PRO A 67 -1.94 7.88 -9.17
N SER A 68 -2.93 8.58 -8.62
CA SER A 68 -2.98 8.89 -7.19
C SER A 68 -3.36 7.68 -6.34
N ALA A 69 -3.17 7.77 -5.01
CA ALA A 69 -3.63 6.75 -4.08
C ALA A 69 -5.16 6.60 -4.11
N THR A 70 -5.89 7.69 -4.33
CA THR A 70 -7.36 7.66 -4.45
C THR A 70 -7.80 6.90 -5.70
N GLU A 71 -7.12 7.11 -6.83
CA GLU A 71 -7.46 6.43 -8.10
C GLU A 71 -7.25 4.92 -8.02
N VAL A 72 -6.26 4.45 -7.27
CA VAL A 72 -6.03 3.01 -7.06
C VAL A 72 -6.84 2.43 -5.89
N GLY A 73 -7.67 3.24 -5.22
CA GLY A 73 -8.58 2.76 -4.17
C GLY A 73 -7.91 2.50 -2.82
N ALA A 74 -6.82 3.21 -2.51
CA ALA A 74 -6.12 3.04 -1.23
C ALA A 74 -7.01 3.37 -0.03
N ALA A 75 -7.92 4.33 -0.12
CA ALA A 75 -8.86 4.65 0.94
C ALA A 75 -9.80 3.48 1.26
N GLU A 76 -10.32 2.81 0.24
CA GLU A 76 -11.16 1.63 0.37
C GLU A 76 -10.38 0.44 0.95
N TYR A 77 -9.09 0.32 0.60
CA TYR A 77 -8.21 -0.68 1.19
C TYR A 77 -7.99 -0.45 2.68
N VAL A 78 -7.72 0.79 3.10
CA VAL A 78 -7.58 1.16 4.52
C VAL A 78 -8.85 0.80 5.30
N ASP A 79 -10.02 1.18 4.79
CA ASP A 79 -11.31 0.88 5.42
C ASP A 79 -11.55 -0.63 5.56
N ALA A 80 -11.29 -1.41 4.51
CA ALA A 80 -11.47 -2.85 4.52
C ALA A 80 -10.48 -3.55 5.47
N THR A 81 -9.25 -3.06 5.56
CA THR A 81 -8.25 -3.59 6.51
C THR A 81 -8.68 -3.33 7.94
N VAL A 82 -9.16 -2.12 8.23
CA VAL A 82 -9.68 -1.75 9.55
C VAL A 82 -10.96 -2.53 9.92
N ASP A 83 -11.83 -2.83 8.94
CA ASP A 83 -13.00 -3.72 9.15
C ASP A 83 -12.54 -5.12 9.58
N SER A 84 -11.50 -5.65 8.96
CA SER A 84 -10.95 -6.96 9.28
C SER A 84 -10.17 -6.99 10.60
N ALA A 85 -9.56 -5.86 10.98
CA ALA A 85 -8.75 -5.69 12.18
C ALA A 85 -9.45 -4.72 13.16
N GLY A 86 -10.53 -5.14 13.78
CA GLY A 86 -11.43 -4.29 14.57
C GLY A 86 -10.74 -3.44 15.66
N GLY A 87 -9.57 -3.84 16.15
CA GLY A 87 -8.77 -3.04 17.09
C GLY A 87 -8.25 -1.72 16.52
N LEU A 88 -8.20 -1.57 15.19
CA LEU A 88 -7.75 -0.35 14.51
C LEU A 88 -8.87 0.67 14.28
N ARG A 89 -10.13 0.25 14.43
CA ARG A 89 -11.30 1.08 14.11
C ARG A 89 -11.33 2.40 14.87
N GLU A 90 -11.15 2.33 16.17
CA GLU A 90 -11.19 3.54 17.01
C GLU A 90 -10.03 4.50 16.69
N THR A 91 -8.87 3.96 16.38
CA THR A 91 -7.69 4.74 15.97
C THR A 91 -7.96 5.48 14.66
N LEU A 92 -8.54 4.81 13.66
CA LEU A 92 -8.92 5.44 12.39
C LEU A 92 -9.94 6.55 12.59
N LEU A 93 -11.02 6.29 13.32
CA LEU A 93 -12.08 7.26 13.53
C LEU A 93 -11.57 8.51 14.25
N ARG A 94 -10.78 8.33 15.30
CA ARG A 94 -10.16 9.47 16.02
C ARG A 94 -9.22 10.29 15.13
N ALA A 95 -8.40 9.64 14.31
CA ALA A 95 -7.49 10.33 13.41
C ALA A 95 -8.24 11.15 12.35
N ILE A 96 -9.33 10.61 11.79
CA ILE A 96 -10.18 11.33 10.83
C ILE A 96 -10.87 12.53 11.49
N ASP A 97 -11.45 12.34 12.68
CA ASP A 97 -12.12 13.41 13.39
C ASP A 97 -11.11 14.51 13.79
N TRP A 98 -9.89 14.15 14.16
CA TRP A 98 -8.83 15.13 14.43
C TRP A 98 -8.36 15.85 13.17
N LEU A 99 -8.17 15.16 12.04
CA LEU A 99 -7.84 15.78 10.78
C LEU A 99 -8.86 16.87 10.39
N GLN A 100 -10.15 16.56 10.54
CA GLN A 100 -11.22 17.55 10.30
C GLN A 100 -11.09 18.78 11.23
N ALA A 101 -10.82 18.56 12.51
CA ALA A 101 -10.64 19.64 13.46
C ALA A 101 -9.42 20.52 13.13
N LEU A 102 -8.32 19.91 12.71
CA LEU A 102 -7.11 20.61 12.27
C LEU A 102 -7.35 21.43 11.00
N ALA A 103 -8.11 20.89 10.03
CA ALA A 103 -8.46 21.63 8.82
C ALA A 103 -9.28 22.87 9.14
N VAL A 104 -10.33 22.75 9.95
CA VAL A 104 -11.13 23.89 10.39
C VAL A 104 -10.29 24.92 11.15
N ALA A 105 -9.39 24.47 12.03
CA ALA A 105 -8.55 25.37 12.82
C ALA A 105 -7.48 26.10 11.99
N SER A 106 -6.90 25.44 10.98
CA SER A 106 -5.76 25.97 10.21
C SER A 106 -6.14 26.64 8.91
N VAL A 107 -7.26 26.26 8.30
CA VAL A 107 -7.71 26.73 6.98
C VAL A 107 -9.03 27.50 7.09
N GLY A 108 -9.83 27.25 8.13
CA GLY A 108 -11.16 27.87 8.32
C GLY A 108 -12.27 27.18 7.53
N GLU A 109 -11.97 26.08 6.85
CA GLU A 109 -12.90 25.30 6.02
C GLU A 109 -12.89 23.82 6.41
N GLU A 110 -13.93 23.10 5.99
CA GLU A 110 -13.95 21.65 6.11
C GLU A 110 -12.88 21.03 5.20
N PHE A 111 -12.20 19.98 5.66
CA PHE A 111 -11.14 19.30 4.93
C PHE A 111 -11.55 18.87 3.52
N ALA A 112 -12.79 18.39 3.34
CA ALA A 112 -13.29 17.94 2.05
C ALA A 112 -13.46 19.07 1.03
N SER A 113 -13.68 20.30 1.48
CA SER A 113 -13.89 21.48 0.62
C SER A 113 -12.59 22.21 0.30
N ALA A 114 -11.55 22.01 1.12
CA ALA A 114 -10.24 22.64 0.98
C ALA A 114 -9.51 22.16 -0.29
N ASP A 115 -8.65 23.00 -0.84
CA ASP A 115 -7.79 22.62 -1.95
C ASP A 115 -6.68 21.64 -1.51
N LEU A 116 -5.90 21.11 -2.49
CA LEU A 116 -4.89 20.10 -2.19
C LEU A 116 -3.77 20.63 -1.28
N ASP A 117 -3.36 21.88 -1.44
CA ASP A 117 -2.29 22.49 -0.64
C ASP A 117 -2.77 22.71 0.80
N GLU A 118 -4.01 23.14 0.97
CA GLU A 118 -4.66 23.31 2.26
C GLU A 118 -4.85 21.99 2.98
N ARG A 119 -5.36 20.97 2.28
CA ARG A 119 -5.45 19.61 2.80
C ARG A 119 -4.09 19.07 3.21
N THR A 120 -3.07 19.31 2.40
CA THR A 120 -1.69 18.87 2.71
C THR A 120 -1.16 19.55 3.97
N ARG A 121 -1.49 20.82 4.20
CA ARG A 121 -1.12 21.51 5.46
C ARG A 121 -1.80 20.88 6.68
N ALA A 122 -3.08 20.56 6.59
CA ALA A 122 -3.80 19.89 7.68
C ALA A 122 -3.26 18.47 7.95
N VAL A 123 -2.94 17.71 6.90
CA VAL A 123 -2.32 16.37 7.03
C VAL A 123 -0.93 16.46 7.68
N ARG A 124 -0.12 17.46 7.34
CA ARG A 124 1.17 17.69 8.01
C ARG A 124 1.03 18.09 9.47
N ALA A 125 0.02 18.88 9.81
CA ALA A 125 -0.26 19.21 11.20
C ALA A 125 -0.65 17.93 11.98
N LEU A 126 -1.49 17.07 11.40
CA LEU A 126 -1.82 15.79 11.99
C LEU A 126 -0.58 14.91 12.20
N GLU A 127 0.31 14.81 11.21
CA GLU A 127 1.57 14.05 11.33
C GLU A 127 2.40 14.50 12.54
N LEU A 128 2.47 15.80 12.78
CA LEU A 128 3.28 16.35 13.89
C LEU A 128 2.61 16.17 15.26
N GLU A 129 1.29 16.21 15.31
CA GLU A 129 0.53 16.25 16.56
C GLU A 129 -0.02 14.88 16.98
N ASP A 130 -0.22 13.94 16.03
CA ASP A 130 -0.82 12.65 16.35
C ASP A 130 0.10 11.78 17.21
N ARG A 131 -0.38 11.45 18.41
CA ARG A 131 0.26 10.53 19.35
C ARG A 131 -0.47 9.19 19.45
N SER A 132 -1.56 9.03 18.70
CA SER A 132 -2.38 7.82 18.72
C SER A 132 -1.90 6.75 17.74
N GLY A 133 -1.00 7.11 16.82
CA GLY A 133 -0.53 6.26 15.72
C GLY A 133 -1.50 6.16 14.55
N GLY A 134 -2.54 6.98 14.52
CA GLY A 134 -3.52 6.98 13.44
C GLY A 134 -2.96 7.48 12.13
N PHE A 135 -2.11 8.52 12.17
CA PHE A 135 -1.40 9.01 10.98
C PHE A 135 -0.50 7.92 10.39
N ASP A 136 0.36 7.31 11.20
CA ASP A 136 1.28 6.27 10.76
C ASP A 136 0.53 5.07 10.17
N MET A 137 -0.55 4.64 10.83
CA MET A 137 -1.40 3.56 10.34
C MET A 137 -1.98 3.85 8.95
N VAL A 138 -2.58 5.04 8.76
CA VAL A 138 -3.18 5.40 7.45
C VAL A 138 -2.10 5.54 6.39
N ARG A 139 -0.95 6.15 6.71
CA ARG A 139 0.20 6.26 5.81
C ARG A 139 0.68 4.88 5.35
N ASP A 140 0.93 3.98 6.28
CA ASP A 140 1.52 2.67 6.00
C ASP A 140 0.56 1.80 5.17
N LEU A 141 -0.72 1.77 5.52
CA LEU A 141 -1.75 1.07 4.74
C LEU A 141 -1.97 1.72 3.35
N THR A 142 -1.83 3.04 3.25
CA THR A 142 -1.90 3.73 1.95
C THR A 142 -0.74 3.31 1.05
N TYR A 143 0.48 3.26 1.59
CA TYR A 143 1.65 2.83 0.83
C TYR A 143 1.60 1.34 0.47
N GLU A 144 1.12 0.50 1.37
CA GLU A 144 0.89 -0.92 1.09
C GLU A 144 -0.07 -1.08 -0.10
N ALA A 145 -1.25 -0.45 -0.04
CA ALA A 145 -2.23 -0.50 -1.12
C ALA A 145 -1.67 0.04 -2.44
N TYR A 146 -0.97 1.18 -2.38
CA TYR A 146 -0.48 1.87 -3.57
C TYR A 146 0.63 1.09 -4.27
N TYR A 147 1.68 0.72 -3.54
CA TYR A 147 2.84 0.05 -4.12
C TYR A 147 2.63 -1.44 -4.43
N ALA A 148 1.61 -2.07 -3.86
CA ALA A 148 1.18 -3.40 -4.26
C ALA A 148 0.25 -3.39 -5.49
N HIS A 149 -0.24 -2.22 -5.92
CA HIS A 149 -1.19 -2.14 -7.03
C HIS A 149 -0.51 -2.38 -8.37
N PRO A 150 -1.02 -3.32 -9.22
CA PRO A 150 -0.34 -3.73 -10.45
C PRO A 150 -0.05 -2.59 -11.44
N VAL A 151 -0.97 -1.64 -11.55
CA VAL A 151 -0.79 -0.48 -12.43
C VAL A 151 0.33 0.42 -11.94
N VAL A 152 0.50 0.56 -10.62
CA VAL A 152 1.59 1.33 -10.02
C VAL A 152 2.92 0.60 -10.23
N ILE A 153 2.95 -0.70 -10.01
CA ILE A 153 4.12 -1.55 -10.27
C ILE A 153 4.57 -1.38 -11.73
N ALA A 154 3.64 -1.52 -12.68
CA ALA A 154 3.93 -1.37 -14.10
C ALA A 154 4.42 0.04 -14.47
N ALA A 155 3.89 1.08 -13.80
CA ALA A 155 4.31 2.47 -14.03
C ALA A 155 5.69 2.80 -13.43
N LEU A 156 6.10 2.11 -12.36
CA LEU A 156 7.39 2.32 -11.70
C LEU A 156 8.53 1.53 -12.34
N GLN A 157 8.22 0.41 -12.95
CA GLN A 157 9.21 -0.51 -13.50
C GLN A 157 10.16 0.14 -14.52
N PRO A 158 9.69 0.96 -15.51
CA PRO A 158 10.58 1.60 -16.47
C PRO A 158 11.55 2.61 -15.85
N ASP A 159 11.11 3.33 -14.83
CA ASP A 159 11.89 4.44 -14.25
C ASP A 159 12.92 3.96 -13.23
N LEU A 160 12.59 2.93 -12.45
CA LEU A 160 13.37 2.49 -11.32
C LEU A 160 14.11 1.17 -11.57
N GLY A 161 13.85 0.50 -12.70
CA GLY A 161 14.31 -0.87 -12.92
C GLY A 161 13.78 -1.85 -11.86
N TRP A 162 12.74 -1.43 -11.12
CA TRP A 162 12.19 -2.21 -10.02
C TRP A 162 11.27 -3.30 -10.56
N ASP A 163 11.58 -4.55 -10.25
CA ASP A 163 10.75 -5.71 -10.55
C ASP A 163 10.19 -6.27 -9.23
N ALA A 164 8.91 -6.04 -8.99
CA ALA A 164 8.21 -6.55 -7.81
C ALA A 164 8.22 -8.09 -7.72
N VAL A 165 8.43 -8.76 -8.83
CA VAL A 165 8.48 -10.24 -8.91
C VAL A 165 9.91 -10.76 -8.72
N ALA A 166 10.93 -9.92 -8.93
CA ALA A 166 12.33 -10.31 -8.77
C ALA A 166 12.64 -10.92 -7.39
N PRO A 167 12.13 -10.38 -6.25
CA PRO A 167 12.34 -11.00 -4.94
C PRO A 167 11.79 -12.42 -4.84
N THR A 168 10.72 -12.75 -5.56
CA THR A 168 10.12 -14.09 -5.55
C THR A 168 10.81 -15.06 -6.50
N ARG A 169 11.47 -14.54 -7.55
CA ARG A 169 12.30 -15.33 -8.47
C ARG A 169 13.67 -15.62 -7.89
N GLY A 170 14.12 -14.80 -6.94
CA GLY A 170 15.49 -14.78 -6.48
C GLY A 170 16.44 -14.19 -7.53
N SER A 171 17.61 -13.86 -7.11
CA SER A 171 18.76 -13.59 -8.00
C SER A 171 19.72 -14.76 -7.92
N GLU A 172 20.49 -14.98 -8.99
CA GLU A 172 21.59 -15.93 -8.93
C GLU A 172 22.55 -15.47 -7.85
N MET A 173 22.73 -16.30 -6.83
CA MET A 173 23.65 -15.96 -5.74
C MET A 173 25.08 -16.06 -6.29
N GLU A 174 25.89 -15.06 -5.98
CA GLU A 174 27.34 -15.16 -6.20
C GLU A 174 27.89 -16.43 -5.52
N ALA A 175 28.86 -17.07 -6.15
CA ALA A 175 29.50 -18.23 -5.57
C ALA A 175 30.06 -17.87 -4.18
N PHE A 176 29.66 -18.65 -3.19
CA PHE A 176 30.11 -18.41 -1.81
C PHE A 176 31.64 -18.52 -1.71
N ASP A 177 32.29 -17.47 -1.23
CA ASP A 177 33.73 -17.48 -0.97
C ASP A 177 34.01 -18.32 0.29
N GLU A 178 34.39 -19.58 0.07
CA GLU A 178 34.76 -20.50 1.17
C GLU A 178 35.95 -20.01 1.98
N SER A 179 36.75 -19.07 1.49
CA SER A 179 37.89 -18.52 2.24
C SER A 179 37.42 -17.78 3.50
N LEU A 180 36.19 -17.24 3.49
CA LEU A 180 35.55 -16.58 4.63
C LEU A 180 35.31 -17.56 5.80
N LEU A 181 35.17 -18.86 5.50
CA LEU A 181 34.97 -19.91 6.51
C LEU A 181 36.27 -20.39 7.17
N ARG A 182 37.42 -19.93 6.69
CA ARG A 182 38.72 -20.41 7.18
C ARG A 182 38.83 -20.32 8.69
N ARG A 183 38.37 -19.21 9.28
CA ARG A 183 38.38 -18.98 10.74
C ARG A 183 37.37 -19.87 11.48
N VAL A 184 36.22 -20.11 10.88
CA VAL A 184 35.15 -20.93 11.48
C VAL A 184 35.50 -22.41 11.42
N LYS A 185 36.12 -22.87 10.32
CA LYS A 185 36.57 -24.27 10.15
C LYS A 185 37.62 -24.68 11.21
N THR A 186 38.31 -23.73 11.84
CA THR A 186 39.28 -24.02 12.93
C THR A 186 38.67 -24.06 14.31
N LEU A 187 37.40 -23.68 14.46
CA LEU A 187 36.73 -23.70 15.76
C LEU A 187 36.29 -25.12 16.14
N PRO A 188 36.34 -25.50 17.42
CA PRO A 188 35.81 -26.78 17.84
C PRO A 188 34.31 -26.85 17.64
N THR A 189 33.82 -28.04 17.25
CA THR A 189 32.38 -28.34 17.07
C THR A 189 31.63 -28.12 18.38
N ARG A 190 30.64 -27.23 18.38
CA ARG A 190 29.89 -26.84 19.57
C ARG A 190 28.49 -27.44 19.66
N TYR A 191 28.07 -28.27 18.72
CA TYR A 191 26.78 -28.95 18.80
C TYR A 191 26.94 -30.35 19.38
N LYS A 192 25.94 -30.80 20.15
CA LYS A 192 25.85 -32.19 20.63
C LYS A 192 25.13 -33.02 19.54
N GLU A 193 25.70 -34.16 19.20
CA GLU A 193 24.96 -35.16 18.47
C GLU A 193 23.77 -35.62 19.31
N VAL A 194 22.56 -35.50 18.74
CA VAL A 194 21.35 -36.07 19.33
C VAL A 194 21.30 -37.51 18.87
N ARG A 195 21.43 -38.44 19.78
CA ARG A 195 21.25 -39.88 19.54
C ARG A 195 19.80 -40.25 19.66
#